data_2ed56305d69a4f9e59ddef4c40fd783f
#
_entry.id   2ed56305d69a4f9e59ddef4c40fd783f
#
_cell.length_a   1.000
_cell.length_b   1.000
_cell.length_c   1.000
_cell.angle_alpha   90.00
_cell.angle_beta   90.00
_cell.angle_gamma   90.00
#
_symmetry.space_group_name_H-M   'P 1'
#
loop_
_entity.id
_entity.type
_entity.pdbx_description
1 polymer ?
#
loop_
_entity_poly.entity_id
_entity_poly.type
_entity_poly.pdbx_seq_one_letter_code
_entity_poly.pdbx_strand_id
1 'polypeptide(L)'
;MKLFLRRVLSIAAKEAKHIRRDPFTLAVSLVLPLVFVGFFGFVIDLDYKHLPILVQDNDQSSYSRRLIQEASSSQYFDVTPVNSAARADRLLLQNDTKALLIIEPDYGKRLVRGEAGLPAKLQLLTDGSDNAQAAILSGYMQGLVQAAEADFLRQNPDAPGADTADLSAALRTRFLFNPELNSRWLIVSG
;
A
#
# COMPACT_ATOMS: atom_id res chain seq x y z
N MET A 1 35.71 -35.32 4.90
CA MET A 1 35.11 -34.34 3.94
C MET A 1 35.15 -34.84 2.49
N LYS A 2 36.28 -35.28 1.93
CA LYS A 2 36.39 -35.77 0.53
C LYS A 2 35.53 -37.01 0.24
N LEU A 3 35.37 -37.95 1.16
CA LEU A 3 34.55 -39.15 1.00
C LEU A 3 33.03 -38.82 0.99
N PHE A 4 32.59 -37.88 1.81
CA PHE A 4 31.22 -37.39 1.84
C PHE A 4 30.85 -36.69 0.51
N LEU A 5 31.73 -35.82 0.04
CA LEU A 5 31.51 -35.11 -1.23
C LEU A 5 31.43 -36.08 -2.41
N ARG A 6 32.27 -37.11 -2.47
CA ARG A 6 32.21 -38.17 -3.48
C ARG A 6 30.89 -38.95 -3.46
N ARG A 7 30.38 -39.30 -2.26
CA ARG A 7 29.09 -39.96 -2.11
C ARG A 7 27.92 -39.09 -2.59
N VAL A 8 27.92 -37.81 -2.21
CA VAL A 8 26.90 -36.83 -2.65
C VAL A 8 26.91 -36.68 -4.18
N LEU A 9 28.10 -36.52 -4.77
CA LEU A 9 28.23 -36.40 -6.24
C LEU A 9 27.80 -37.68 -6.97
N SER A 10 28.09 -38.85 -6.42
CA SER A 10 27.68 -40.12 -7.05
C SER A 10 26.16 -40.30 -7.01
N ILE A 11 25.50 -39.90 -5.90
CA ILE A 11 24.04 -39.92 -5.76
C ILE A 11 23.43 -38.90 -6.73
N ALA A 12 23.95 -37.69 -6.74
CA ALA A 12 23.44 -36.62 -7.63
C ALA A 12 23.55 -37.02 -9.11
N ALA A 13 24.67 -37.62 -9.52
CA ALA A 13 24.86 -38.11 -10.89
C ALA A 13 23.89 -39.25 -11.24
N LYS A 14 23.61 -40.14 -10.30
CA LYS A 14 22.61 -41.21 -10.47
C LYS A 14 21.20 -40.61 -10.66
N GLU A 15 20.81 -39.70 -9.77
CA GLU A 15 19.49 -39.06 -9.82
C GLU A 15 19.32 -38.23 -11.11
N ALA A 16 20.33 -37.45 -11.50
CA ALA A 16 20.32 -36.70 -12.75
C ALA A 16 20.12 -37.63 -13.97
N LYS A 17 20.76 -38.82 -13.96
CA LYS A 17 20.58 -39.82 -15.03
C LYS A 17 19.19 -40.44 -14.98
N HIS A 18 18.61 -40.62 -13.81
CA HIS A 18 17.26 -41.13 -13.60
C HIS A 18 16.24 -40.15 -14.17
N ILE A 19 16.33 -38.87 -13.76
CA ILE A 19 15.45 -37.79 -14.23
C ILE A 19 15.53 -37.64 -15.76
N ARG A 20 16.73 -37.69 -16.35
CA ARG A 20 16.89 -37.58 -17.80
C ARG A 20 16.26 -38.75 -18.58
N ARG A 21 16.06 -39.90 -17.94
CA ARG A 21 15.40 -41.08 -18.54
C ARG A 21 13.89 -41.09 -18.35
N ASP A 22 13.36 -40.23 -17.51
CA ASP A 22 11.94 -40.09 -17.31
C ASP A 22 11.46 -38.76 -17.96
N PRO A 23 11.02 -38.83 -19.22
CA PRO A 23 10.59 -37.65 -19.96
C PRO A 23 9.35 -37.00 -19.34
N PHE A 24 8.51 -37.77 -18.64
CA PHE A 24 7.32 -37.26 -18.00
C PHE A 24 7.68 -36.36 -16.78
N THR A 25 8.54 -36.86 -15.89
CA THR A 25 9.02 -36.07 -14.74
C THR A 25 9.77 -34.82 -15.20
N LEU A 26 10.55 -34.91 -16.28
CA LEU A 26 11.26 -33.77 -16.84
C LEU A 26 10.29 -32.74 -17.45
N ALA A 27 9.29 -33.19 -18.19
CA ALA A 27 8.25 -32.33 -18.73
C ALA A 27 7.45 -31.61 -17.64
N VAL A 28 7.00 -32.33 -16.62
CA VAL A 28 6.23 -31.75 -15.50
C VAL A 28 7.08 -30.76 -14.71
N SER A 29 8.32 -31.11 -14.38
CA SER A 29 9.19 -30.22 -13.61
C SER A 29 9.57 -28.92 -14.33
N LEU A 30 9.57 -28.92 -15.66
CA LEU A 30 9.85 -27.73 -16.46
C LEU A 30 8.59 -26.94 -16.83
N VAL A 31 7.54 -27.65 -17.23
CA VAL A 31 6.30 -27.02 -17.72
C VAL A 31 5.47 -26.47 -16.57
N LEU A 32 5.38 -27.18 -15.43
CA LEU A 32 4.55 -26.78 -14.31
C LEU A 32 4.92 -25.39 -13.76
N PRO A 33 6.20 -25.06 -13.49
CA PRO A 33 6.57 -23.69 -13.08
C PRO A 33 6.22 -22.63 -14.13
N LEU A 34 6.39 -22.93 -15.42
CA LEU A 34 6.03 -22.00 -16.50
C LEU A 34 4.52 -21.77 -16.55
N VAL A 35 3.71 -22.83 -16.37
CA VAL A 35 2.26 -22.74 -16.29
C VAL A 35 1.85 -21.89 -15.07
N PHE A 36 2.47 -22.10 -13.91
CA PHE A 36 2.17 -21.30 -12.73
C PHE A 36 2.55 -19.83 -12.92
N VAL A 37 3.74 -19.54 -13.45
CA VAL A 37 4.14 -18.14 -13.71
C VAL A 37 3.19 -17.49 -14.72
N GLY A 38 2.83 -18.20 -15.80
CA GLY A 38 1.87 -17.71 -16.78
C GLY A 38 0.47 -17.51 -16.17
N PHE A 39 -0.01 -18.48 -15.42
CA PHE A 39 -1.32 -18.44 -14.79
C PHE A 39 -1.39 -17.31 -13.75
N PHE A 40 -0.48 -17.27 -12.80
CA PHE A 40 -0.48 -16.26 -11.76
C PHE A 40 -0.14 -14.86 -12.31
N GLY A 41 0.76 -14.75 -13.28
CA GLY A 41 1.08 -13.48 -13.93
C GLY A 41 -0.07 -12.90 -14.76
N PHE A 42 -1.02 -13.75 -15.21
CA PHE A 42 -2.16 -13.31 -16.02
C PHE A 42 -3.45 -13.13 -15.20
N VAL A 43 -3.62 -13.94 -14.13
CA VAL A 43 -4.85 -13.97 -13.32
C VAL A 43 -4.78 -13.03 -12.13
N ILE A 44 -3.58 -12.80 -11.58
CA ILE A 44 -3.44 -11.89 -10.45
C ILE A 44 -3.20 -10.47 -10.97
N ASP A 45 -4.29 -9.73 -11.15
CA ASP A 45 -4.24 -8.28 -11.35
C ASP A 45 -4.20 -7.61 -9.97
N LEU A 46 -3.01 -7.15 -9.57
CA LEU A 46 -2.80 -6.38 -8.34
C LEU A 46 -2.89 -4.86 -8.57
N ASP A 47 -3.29 -4.45 -9.76
CA ASP A 47 -3.43 -3.04 -10.11
C ASP A 47 -4.81 -2.53 -9.66
N TYR A 48 -4.91 -2.24 -8.37
CA TYR A 48 -6.11 -1.65 -7.79
C TYR A 48 -6.26 -0.20 -8.28
N LYS A 49 -7.23 0.02 -9.16
CA LYS A 49 -7.65 1.34 -9.65
C LYS A 49 -9.03 1.69 -9.09
N HIS A 50 -9.31 3.00 -9.03
CA HIS A 50 -10.62 3.48 -8.60
C HIS A 50 -11.05 2.98 -7.22
N LEU A 51 -10.10 2.96 -6.25
CA LEU A 51 -10.41 2.61 -4.87
C LEU A 51 -11.32 3.68 -4.25
N PRO A 52 -12.54 3.32 -3.82
CA PRO A 52 -13.45 4.29 -3.22
C PRO A 52 -12.95 4.69 -1.83
N ILE A 53 -12.60 5.96 -1.69
CA ILE A 53 -12.15 6.55 -0.43
C ILE A 53 -13.02 7.73 -0.01
N LEU A 54 -13.25 7.84 1.27
CA LEU A 54 -13.86 9.02 1.88
C LEU A 54 -12.78 10.00 2.29
N VAL A 55 -13.04 11.28 2.13
CA VAL A 55 -12.14 12.33 2.62
C VAL A 55 -12.88 13.29 3.52
N GLN A 56 -12.43 13.40 4.75
CA GLN A 56 -12.88 14.38 5.73
C GLN A 56 -11.82 15.46 5.89
N ASP A 57 -12.10 16.65 5.35
CA ASP A 57 -11.22 17.80 5.43
C ASP A 57 -11.63 18.70 6.60
N ASN A 58 -10.87 18.65 7.71
CA ASN A 58 -11.08 19.50 8.87
C ASN A 58 -10.20 20.77 8.83
N ASP A 59 -9.27 20.87 7.87
CA ASP A 59 -8.36 22.00 7.71
C ASP A 59 -8.92 23.09 6.79
N GLN A 60 -9.57 22.67 5.70
CA GLN A 60 -10.20 23.54 4.69
C GLN A 60 -9.26 24.61 4.09
N SER A 61 -7.95 24.39 4.13
CA SER A 61 -6.95 25.27 3.56
C SER A 61 -6.82 25.08 2.04
N SER A 62 -6.02 25.93 1.38
CA SER A 62 -5.64 25.72 -0.02
C SER A 62 -4.81 24.47 -0.21
N TYR A 63 -4.03 24.07 0.80
CA TYR A 63 -3.15 22.90 0.78
C TYR A 63 -3.96 21.60 0.91
N SER A 64 -4.94 21.54 1.83
CA SER A 64 -5.82 20.38 1.96
C SER A 64 -6.65 20.16 0.69
N ARG A 65 -7.19 21.23 0.12
CA ARG A 65 -7.95 21.16 -1.15
C ARG A 65 -7.09 20.69 -2.31
N ARG A 66 -5.82 21.11 -2.37
CA ARG A 66 -4.89 20.65 -3.40
C ARG A 66 -4.61 19.15 -3.25
N LEU A 67 -4.32 18.67 -2.04
CA LEU A 67 -4.14 17.24 -1.78
C LEU A 67 -5.35 16.41 -2.21
N ILE A 68 -6.57 16.89 -1.90
CA ILE A 68 -7.81 16.25 -2.32
C ILE A 68 -7.94 16.24 -3.84
N GLN A 69 -7.59 17.33 -4.50
CA GLN A 69 -7.63 17.43 -5.97
C GLN A 69 -6.63 16.48 -6.62
N GLU A 70 -5.42 16.37 -6.10
CA GLU A 70 -4.40 15.43 -6.58
C GLU A 70 -4.87 13.99 -6.39
N ALA A 71 -5.47 13.65 -5.23
CA ALA A 71 -6.08 12.36 -5.01
C ALA A 71 -7.19 12.05 -6.01
N SER A 72 -8.10 13.01 -6.23
CA SER A 72 -9.24 12.87 -7.17
C SER A 72 -8.82 12.78 -8.63
N SER A 73 -7.67 13.36 -8.98
CA SER A 73 -7.13 13.34 -10.34
C SER A 73 -6.29 12.08 -10.62
N SER A 74 -5.98 11.33 -9.57
CA SER A 74 -5.22 10.08 -9.71
C SER A 74 -6.12 8.96 -10.23
N GLN A 75 -5.55 8.02 -10.98
CA GLN A 75 -6.28 6.81 -11.40
C GLN A 75 -6.52 5.80 -10.26
N TYR A 76 -5.98 6.07 -9.07
CA TYR A 76 -5.99 5.11 -7.96
C TYR A 76 -7.19 5.29 -7.04
N PHE A 77 -7.74 6.50 -6.94
CA PHE A 77 -8.75 6.83 -5.94
C PHE A 77 -10.01 7.43 -6.54
N ASP A 78 -11.16 6.93 -6.10
CA ASP A 78 -12.45 7.58 -6.27
C ASP A 78 -12.81 8.31 -4.97
N VAL A 79 -12.60 9.63 -4.97
CA VAL A 79 -12.71 10.46 -3.76
C VAL A 79 -14.13 10.94 -3.55
N THR A 80 -14.70 10.62 -2.39
CA THR A 80 -15.99 11.13 -1.94
C THR A 80 -15.81 12.00 -0.68
N PRO A 81 -16.07 13.31 -0.76
CA PRO A 81 -15.95 14.17 0.41
C PRO A 81 -17.07 13.92 1.42
N VAL A 82 -16.71 13.92 2.70
CA VAL A 82 -17.64 13.79 3.83
C VAL A 82 -17.42 14.89 4.86
N ASN A 83 -18.51 15.44 5.37
CA ASN A 83 -18.47 16.58 6.29
C ASN A 83 -18.76 16.18 7.76
N SER A 84 -18.96 14.89 8.02
CA SER A 84 -19.24 14.42 9.37
C SER A 84 -18.71 13.00 9.60
N ALA A 85 -18.08 12.81 10.77
CA ALA A 85 -17.57 11.51 11.20
C ALA A 85 -18.67 10.43 11.24
N ALA A 86 -19.85 10.77 11.73
CA ALA A 86 -20.98 9.82 11.79
C ALA A 86 -21.47 9.36 10.42
N ARG A 87 -21.28 10.16 9.36
CA ARG A 87 -21.56 9.75 7.99
C ARG A 87 -20.44 8.87 7.44
N ALA A 88 -19.21 9.22 7.74
CA ALA A 88 -18.04 8.44 7.37
C ALA A 88 -18.10 7.03 7.95
N ASP A 89 -18.37 6.92 9.26
CA ASP A 89 -18.51 5.63 9.96
C ASP A 89 -19.58 4.74 9.33
N ARG A 90 -20.74 5.30 9.00
CA ARG A 90 -21.82 4.56 8.36
C ARG A 90 -21.43 4.01 6.98
N LEU A 91 -20.75 4.82 6.17
CA LEU A 91 -20.32 4.42 4.82
C LEU A 91 -19.21 3.36 4.88
N LEU A 92 -18.30 3.47 5.86
CA LEU A 92 -17.29 2.44 6.11
C LEU A 92 -17.92 1.10 6.52
N LEU A 93 -18.94 1.13 7.40
CA LEU A 93 -19.64 -0.07 7.87
C LEU A 93 -20.49 -0.73 6.77
N GLN A 94 -20.96 0.04 5.78
CA GLN A 94 -21.73 -0.48 4.64
C GLN A 94 -20.85 -1.13 3.57
N ASN A 95 -19.52 -1.13 3.77
CA ASN A 95 -18.53 -1.69 2.84
C ASN A 95 -18.52 -1.05 1.43
N ASP A 96 -19.16 0.12 1.28
CA ASP A 96 -19.17 0.87 0.02
C ASP A 96 -17.86 1.63 -0.21
N THR A 97 -17.02 1.73 0.83
CA THR A 97 -15.74 2.46 0.80
C THR A 97 -14.64 1.65 1.46
N LYS A 98 -13.41 1.81 0.99
CA LYS A 98 -12.26 1.03 1.45
C LYS A 98 -11.40 1.77 2.47
N ALA A 99 -11.49 3.10 2.50
CA ALA A 99 -10.75 3.91 3.46
C ALA A 99 -11.39 5.26 3.71
N LEU A 100 -10.99 5.88 4.83
CA LEU A 100 -11.29 7.25 5.18
C LEU A 100 -9.97 7.99 5.43
N LEU A 101 -9.71 9.02 4.63
CA LEU A 101 -8.63 9.98 4.86
C LEU A 101 -9.18 11.15 5.69
N ILE A 102 -8.59 11.39 6.84
CA ILE A 102 -8.90 12.55 7.70
C ILE A 102 -7.72 13.51 7.63
N ILE A 103 -7.97 14.72 7.15
CA ILE A 103 -7.02 15.83 7.18
C ILE A 103 -7.28 16.59 8.48
N GLU A 104 -6.30 16.58 9.41
CA GLU A 104 -6.45 17.23 10.70
C GLU A 104 -6.45 18.77 10.58
N PRO A 105 -7.07 19.50 11.53
CA PRO A 105 -6.99 20.95 11.58
C PRO A 105 -5.54 21.43 11.61
N ASP A 106 -5.29 22.61 11.04
CA ASP A 106 -3.97 23.24 10.93
C ASP A 106 -2.96 22.47 10.06
N TYR A 107 -3.41 21.50 9.21
CA TYR A 107 -2.55 20.80 8.28
C TYR A 107 -1.72 21.75 7.41
N GLY A 108 -2.37 22.69 6.73
CA GLY A 108 -1.70 23.66 5.88
C GLY A 108 -0.77 24.60 6.64
N LYS A 109 -1.16 25.03 7.85
CA LYS A 109 -0.31 25.88 8.68
C LYS A 109 0.95 25.16 9.12
N ARG A 110 0.86 23.89 9.51
CA ARG A 110 2.00 23.07 9.94
C ARG A 110 2.92 22.77 8.76
N LEU A 111 2.35 22.51 7.57
CA LEU A 111 3.12 22.32 6.36
C LEU A 111 3.96 23.55 6.03
N VAL A 112 3.39 24.75 6.13
CA VAL A 112 4.10 26.02 5.85
C VAL A 112 5.14 26.36 6.90
N ARG A 113 4.85 26.10 8.17
CA ARG A 113 5.75 26.46 9.28
C ARG A 113 6.96 25.55 9.41
N GLY A 114 6.85 24.29 8.95
CA GLY A 114 7.93 23.32 9.07
C GLY A 114 8.47 23.17 10.50
N GLU A 115 7.58 23.33 11.50
CA GLU A 115 8.00 23.31 12.91
C GLU A 115 8.54 21.91 13.26
N ALA A 116 9.83 21.85 13.59
CA ALA A 116 10.48 20.63 14.05
C ALA A 116 9.72 20.04 15.24
N GLY A 117 9.18 18.82 15.08
CA GLY A 117 8.42 18.11 16.11
C GLY A 117 6.89 18.23 16.02
N LEU A 118 6.33 19.03 15.11
CA LEU A 118 4.89 19.11 14.87
C LEU A 118 4.56 18.86 13.41
N PRO A 119 4.65 17.61 12.92
CA PRO A 119 4.36 17.29 11.52
C PRO A 119 2.91 17.61 11.17
N ALA A 120 2.67 17.97 9.92
CA ALA A 120 1.32 18.03 9.38
C ALA A 120 0.68 16.63 9.48
N LYS A 121 -0.49 16.54 10.12
CA LYS A 121 -1.07 15.24 10.44
C LYS A 121 -2.17 14.86 9.47
N LEU A 122 -2.01 13.67 8.92
CA LEU A 122 -3.01 12.97 8.12
C LEU A 122 -3.30 11.62 8.78
N GLN A 123 -4.56 11.24 8.84
CA GLN A 123 -4.95 9.95 9.35
C GLN A 123 -5.67 9.16 8.26
N LEU A 124 -5.18 7.96 7.97
CA LEU A 124 -5.81 7.03 7.05
C LEU A 124 -6.39 5.87 7.85
N LEU A 125 -7.70 5.75 7.83
CA LEU A 125 -8.42 4.60 8.36
C LEU A 125 -8.77 3.69 7.17
N THR A 126 -8.35 2.46 7.20
CA THR A 126 -8.63 1.49 6.13
C THR A 126 -9.18 0.20 6.69
N ASP A 127 -9.99 -0.49 5.90
CA ASP A 127 -10.47 -1.82 6.22
C ASP A 127 -9.31 -2.82 6.16
N GLY A 128 -8.99 -3.44 7.29
CA GLY A 128 -7.93 -4.44 7.43
C GLY A 128 -8.39 -5.87 7.15
N SER A 129 -9.65 -6.09 6.75
CA SER A 129 -10.15 -7.41 6.40
C SER A 129 -9.47 -7.96 5.14
N ASP A 130 -9.18 -7.10 4.17
CA ASP A 130 -8.32 -7.41 3.02
C ASP A 130 -6.93 -6.78 3.19
N ASN A 131 -5.99 -7.60 3.67
CA ASN A 131 -4.61 -7.17 3.92
C ASN A 131 -3.88 -6.66 2.69
N ALA A 132 -4.11 -7.29 1.53
CA ALA A 132 -3.43 -6.92 0.30
C ALA A 132 -3.91 -5.56 -0.18
N GLN A 133 -5.22 -5.36 -0.23
CA GLN A 133 -5.84 -4.10 -0.62
C GLN A 133 -5.46 -2.96 0.34
N ALA A 134 -5.51 -3.20 1.66
CA ALA A 134 -5.16 -2.22 2.68
C ALA A 134 -3.69 -1.77 2.58
N ALA A 135 -2.76 -2.70 2.33
CA ALA A 135 -1.34 -2.40 2.15
C ALA A 135 -1.09 -1.57 0.88
N ILE A 136 -1.71 -1.95 -0.25
CA ILE A 136 -1.58 -1.25 -1.51
C ILE A 136 -2.16 0.17 -1.42
N LEU A 137 -3.37 0.31 -0.84
CA LEU A 137 -4.01 1.61 -0.62
C LEU A 137 -3.14 2.53 0.24
N SER A 138 -2.57 1.98 1.33
CA SER A 138 -1.66 2.73 2.19
C SER A 138 -0.40 3.16 1.45
N GLY A 139 0.17 2.31 0.59
CA GLY A 139 1.32 2.63 -0.24
C GLY A 139 1.03 3.74 -1.25
N TYR A 140 -0.10 3.67 -1.94
CA TYR A 140 -0.53 4.70 -2.89
C TYR A 140 -0.78 6.04 -2.20
N MET A 141 -1.43 6.02 -1.03
CA MET A 141 -1.66 7.24 -0.25
C MET A 141 -0.36 7.87 0.24
N GLN A 142 0.59 7.06 0.71
CA GLN A 142 1.93 7.57 1.09
C GLN A 142 2.64 8.20 -0.10
N GLY A 143 2.62 7.56 -1.26
CA GLY A 143 3.21 8.11 -2.48
C GLY A 143 2.57 9.43 -2.90
N LEU A 144 1.24 9.54 -2.81
CA LEU A 144 0.50 10.76 -3.10
C LEU A 144 0.88 11.90 -2.15
N VAL A 145 0.93 11.63 -0.84
CA VAL A 145 1.31 12.62 0.17
C VAL A 145 2.74 13.10 -0.06
N GLN A 146 3.69 12.20 -0.33
CA GLN A 146 5.08 12.56 -0.64
C GLN A 146 5.19 13.39 -1.91
N ALA A 147 4.42 13.09 -2.95
CA ALA A 147 4.38 13.86 -4.18
C ALA A 147 3.85 15.28 -3.93
N ALA A 148 2.75 15.41 -3.17
CA ALA A 148 2.18 16.70 -2.80
C ALA A 148 3.14 17.56 -1.96
N GLU A 149 3.87 16.94 -1.04
CA GLU A 149 4.92 17.61 -0.26
C GLU A 149 6.10 18.06 -1.13
N ALA A 150 6.57 17.21 -2.02
CA ALA A 150 7.65 17.56 -2.94
C ALA A 150 7.25 18.72 -3.85
N ASP A 151 6.02 18.77 -4.31
CA ASP A 151 5.49 19.86 -5.11
C ASP A 151 5.33 21.16 -4.28
N PHE A 152 4.94 21.04 -3.01
CA PHE A 152 4.91 22.16 -2.08
C PHE A 152 6.31 22.78 -1.93
N LEU A 153 7.34 21.96 -1.68
CA LEU A 153 8.72 22.42 -1.54
C LEU A 153 9.27 23.07 -2.80
N ARG A 154 8.97 22.52 -3.97
CA ARG A 154 9.38 23.13 -5.25
C ARG A 154 8.79 24.54 -5.44
N GLN A 155 7.56 24.76 -4.98
CA GLN A 155 6.88 26.05 -5.10
C GLN A 155 7.26 27.03 -3.98
N ASN A 156 7.81 26.54 -2.86
CA ASN A 156 8.20 27.31 -1.69
C ASN A 156 9.64 26.93 -1.28
N PRO A 157 10.65 27.29 -2.07
CA PRO A 157 12.05 26.90 -1.79
C PRO A 157 12.60 27.48 -0.49
N ASP A 158 11.99 28.56 0.01
CA ASP A 158 12.35 29.20 1.29
C ASP A 158 11.54 28.63 2.48
N ALA A 159 10.74 27.60 2.27
CA ALA A 159 9.96 27.00 3.37
C ALA A 159 10.90 26.35 4.39
N PRO A 160 10.64 26.52 5.70
CA PRO A 160 11.40 25.84 6.73
C PRO A 160 11.36 24.31 6.50
N GLY A 161 12.52 23.65 6.45
CA GLY A 161 12.63 22.22 6.17
C GLY A 161 12.92 21.85 4.72
N ALA A 162 12.97 22.82 3.79
CA ALA A 162 13.34 22.56 2.40
C ALA A 162 14.75 21.94 2.28
N ASP A 163 15.69 22.35 3.15
CA ASP A 163 17.06 21.85 3.16
C ASP A 163 17.21 20.44 3.75
N THR A 164 16.24 19.96 4.53
CA THR A 164 16.35 18.67 5.24
C THR A 164 15.53 17.57 4.61
N ALA A 165 14.68 17.86 3.64
CA ALA A 165 13.67 16.93 3.08
C ALA A 165 12.80 16.24 4.16
N ASP A 166 12.73 16.83 5.36
CA ASP A 166 12.13 16.29 6.56
C ASP A 166 10.77 16.95 6.86
N LEU A 167 10.11 17.49 5.83
CA LEU A 167 8.71 17.86 5.89
C LEU A 167 7.89 16.57 5.75
N SER A 168 7.91 15.75 6.77
CA SER A 168 7.05 14.58 6.78
C SER A 168 5.66 14.96 7.27
N ALA A 169 4.70 15.12 6.35
CA ALA A 169 3.32 14.93 6.75
C ALA A 169 3.23 13.52 7.34
N ALA A 170 3.00 13.45 8.64
CA ALA A 170 2.89 12.17 9.31
C ALA A 170 1.56 11.52 8.92
N LEU A 171 1.57 10.74 7.84
CA LEU A 171 0.47 9.86 7.52
C LEU A 171 0.42 8.73 8.55
N ARG A 172 -0.57 8.78 9.44
CA ARG A 172 -0.84 7.70 10.39
C ARG A 172 -1.90 6.78 9.82
N THR A 173 -1.49 5.60 9.41
CA THR A 173 -2.42 4.55 8.97
C THR A 173 -2.89 3.74 10.16
N ARG A 174 -4.20 3.53 10.25
CA ARG A 174 -4.84 2.65 11.23
C ARG A 174 -5.74 1.66 10.48
N PHE A 175 -5.49 0.39 10.70
CA PHE A 175 -6.31 -0.69 10.14
C PHE A 175 -7.48 -0.98 11.07
N LEU A 176 -8.69 -0.93 10.54
CA LEU A 176 -9.91 -1.33 11.22
C LEU A 176 -10.09 -2.84 11.06
N PHE A 177 -10.71 -3.48 12.04
CA PHE A 177 -11.03 -4.93 12.07
C PHE A 177 -9.83 -5.89 12.14
N ASN A 178 -8.65 -5.53 11.63
CA ASN A 178 -7.44 -6.36 11.68
C ASN A 178 -6.19 -5.46 11.87
N PRO A 179 -5.98 -4.88 13.05
CA PRO A 179 -4.92 -3.88 13.27
C PRO A 179 -3.49 -4.42 13.08
N GLU A 180 -3.31 -5.73 13.13
CA GLU A 180 -2.00 -6.38 12.95
C GLU A 180 -1.77 -6.90 11.53
N LEU A 181 -2.73 -6.73 10.61
CA LEU A 181 -2.73 -7.31 9.26
C LEU A 181 -2.39 -8.81 9.25
N ASN A 182 -2.91 -9.54 10.23
CA ASN A 182 -2.61 -10.95 10.40
C ASN A 182 -3.54 -11.79 9.50
N SER A 183 -2.97 -12.42 8.48
CA SER A 183 -3.71 -13.25 7.51
C SER A 183 -4.41 -14.48 8.13
N ARG A 184 -4.06 -14.86 9.35
CA ARG A 184 -4.72 -15.98 10.06
C ARG A 184 -6.18 -15.69 10.41
N TRP A 185 -6.56 -14.41 10.52
CA TRP A 185 -7.97 -14.03 10.77
C TRP A 185 -8.90 -14.39 9.62
N LEU A 186 -8.41 -14.37 8.39
CA LEU A 186 -9.19 -14.76 7.21
C LEU A 186 -9.51 -16.26 7.16
N ILE A 187 -8.69 -17.10 7.82
CA ILE A 187 -8.85 -18.56 7.80
C ILE A 187 -9.80 -19.05 8.90
N VAL A 188 -9.98 -18.27 9.97
CA VAL A 188 -10.77 -18.67 11.15
C VAL A 188 -12.22 -18.17 11.09
N SER A 189 -12.52 -17.17 10.26
CA SER A 189 -13.86 -16.56 10.12
C SER A 189 -14.65 -17.02 8.90
N GLY A 190 -14.16 -18.05 8.19
CA GLY A 190 -14.83 -18.70 7.04
C GLY A 190 -15.61 -19.96 7.45
#